data_e2c449c6226ad85b1ff1e43765017ff5
#
_entry.id   e2c449c6226ad85b1ff1e43765017ff5
#
_cell.length_a   1.000
_cell.length_b   1.000
_cell.length_c   1.000
_cell.angle_alpha   90.00
_cell.angle_beta   90.00
_cell.angle_gamma   90.00
#
_symmetry.space_group_name_H-M   'P 1'
#
loop_
_entity.id
_entity.type
_entity.pdbx_description
1 polymer ?
#
loop_
_entity_poly.entity_id
_entity_poly.type
_entity_poly.pdbx_seq_one_letter_code
_entity_poly.pdbx_strand_id
1 'polypeptide(L)'
;MDLQRQISQAFWQGLVKLVVLHQAGLGPVYGGKLSKYLRSQGYEMSPGSLYPLLHSLEKANFLHAQIRIFKGRARKYYELTPRGQTCLDALRKDIGEIVREVILDGLPDGV
;
A
#
# COMPACT_ATOMS: atom_id res chain seq x y z
N MET A 1 16.11 18.20 -12.11
CA MET A 1 15.10 17.15 -11.92
C MET A 1 13.73 17.79 -11.91
N ASP A 2 12.79 17.24 -12.66
CA ASP A 2 11.46 17.79 -12.78
C ASP A 2 10.68 17.66 -11.47
N LEU A 3 10.19 18.78 -10.93
CA LEU A 3 9.43 18.81 -9.68
C LEU A 3 8.11 18.04 -9.80
N GLN A 4 7.44 18.13 -10.94
CA GLN A 4 6.21 17.38 -11.20
C GLN A 4 6.45 15.88 -11.05
N ARG A 5 7.56 15.38 -11.59
CA ARG A 5 7.93 13.96 -11.49
C ARG A 5 8.21 13.54 -10.05
N GLN A 6 8.87 14.41 -9.29
CA GLN A 6 9.14 14.16 -7.87
C GLN A 6 7.86 14.07 -7.06
N ILE A 7 6.92 14.97 -7.29
CA ILE A 7 5.63 14.98 -6.61
C ILE A 7 4.84 13.71 -6.95
N SER A 8 4.79 13.33 -8.23
CA SER A 8 4.09 12.13 -8.68
C SER A 8 4.68 10.88 -8.03
N GLN A 9 6.00 10.75 -7.97
CA GLN A 9 6.64 9.60 -7.34
C GLN A 9 6.32 9.50 -5.84
N ALA A 10 6.40 10.63 -5.12
CA ALA A 10 6.10 10.65 -3.69
C ALA A 10 4.64 10.26 -3.44
N PHE A 11 3.72 10.76 -4.27
CA PHE A 11 2.30 10.44 -4.19
C PHE A 11 2.04 8.94 -4.42
N TRP A 12 2.62 8.37 -5.48
CA TRP A 12 2.45 6.95 -5.79
C TRP A 12 3.04 6.04 -4.71
N GLN A 13 4.18 6.40 -4.13
CA GLN A 13 4.77 5.65 -3.02
C GLN A 13 3.83 5.60 -1.81
N GLY A 14 3.19 6.73 -1.50
CA GLY A 14 2.20 6.79 -0.43
C GLY A 14 0.98 5.93 -0.72
N LEU A 15 0.44 5.99 -1.95
CA LEU A 15 -0.70 5.19 -2.36
C LEU A 15 -0.42 3.69 -2.32
N VAL A 16 0.77 3.27 -2.73
CA VAL A 16 1.14 1.85 -2.70
C VAL A 16 1.15 1.34 -1.26
N LYS A 17 1.66 2.11 -0.31
CA LYS A 17 1.61 1.74 1.10
C LYS A 17 0.18 1.57 1.60
N LEU A 18 -0.71 2.48 1.22
CA LEU A 18 -2.13 2.39 1.55
C LEU A 18 -2.75 1.10 0.98
N VAL A 19 -2.47 0.81 -0.28
CA VAL A 19 -2.97 -0.39 -0.96
C VAL A 19 -2.46 -1.66 -0.27
N VAL A 20 -1.20 -1.70 0.12
CA VAL A 20 -0.60 -2.85 0.82
C VAL A 20 -1.27 -3.06 2.17
N LEU A 21 -1.48 -2.01 2.96
CA LEU A 21 -2.18 -2.11 4.24
C LEU A 21 -3.61 -2.61 4.05
N HIS A 22 -4.30 -2.11 3.04
CA HIS A 22 -5.66 -2.55 2.71
C HIS A 22 -5.70 -4.05 2.36
N GLN A 23 -4.82 -4.50 1.48
CA GLN A 23 -4.76 -5.90 1.08
C GLN A 23 -4.43 -6.82 2.26
N ALA A 24 -3.49 -6.41 3.12
CA ALA A 24 -3.13 -7.17 4.32
C ALA A 24 -4.29 -7.24 5.32
N GLY A 25 -5.18 -6.25 5.31
CA GLY A 25 -6.38 -6.23 6.14
C GLY A 25 -7.48 -7.16 5.64
N LEU A 26 -7.48 -7.51 4.36
CA LEU A 26 -8.43 -8.46 3.78
C LEU A 26 -8.06 -9.92 4.07
N GLY A 27 -6.80 -10.18 4.38
CA GLY A 27 -6.29 -11.49 4.68
C GLY A 27 -4.77 -11.54 4.53
N PRO A 28 -4.13 -12.64 4.95
CA PRO A 28 -2.67 -12.76 4.82
C PRO A 28 -2.22 -12.63 3.37
N VAL A 29 -1.15 -11.86 3.16
CA VAL A 29 -0.58 -11.63 1.84
C VAL A 29 0.91 -11.90 1.85
N TYR A 30 1.45 -12.31 0.71
CA TYR A 30 2.89 -12.47 0.52
C TYR A 30 3.35 -11.61 -0.66
N GLY A 31 4.66 -11.37 -0.74
CA GLY A 31 5.21 -10.44 -1.72
C GLY A 31 4.82 -10.73 -3.16
N GLY A 32 4.84 -12.01 -3.57
CA GLY A 32 4.44 -12.40 -4.93
C GLY A 32 2.99 -12.06 -5.24
N LYS A 33 2.07 -12.29 -4.29
CA LYS A 33 0.66 -11.97 -4.45
C LYS A 33 0.46 -10.46 -4.56
N LEU A 34 1.13 -9.69 -3.70
CA LEU A 34 1.07 -8.23 -3.73
C LEU A 34 1.63 -7.66 -5.03
N SER A 35 2.77 -8.19 -5.48
CA SER A 35 3.37 -7.77 -6.75
C SER A 35 2.42 -7.98 -7.91
N LYS A 36 1.78 -9.15 -7.97
CA LYS A 36 0.80 -9.48 -9.01
C LYS A 36 -0.41 -8.57 -8.95
N TYR A 37 -0.94 -8.32 -7.75
CA TYR A 37 -2.07 -7.42 -7.56
C TYR A 37 -1.73 -5.99 -8.00
N LEU A 38 -0.60 -5.46 -7.56
CA LEU A 38 -0.17 -4.11 -7.92
C LEU A 38 0.00 -3.96 -9.44
N ARG A 39 0.59 -4.96 -10.07
CA ARG A 39 0.75 -4.96 -11.53
C ARG A 39 -0.62 -4.94 -12.23
N SER A 40 -1.58 -5.71 -11.74
CA SER A 40 -2.94 -5.74 -12.31
C SER A 40 -3.65 -4.40 -12.21
N GLN A 41 -3.26 -3.57 -11.22
CA GLN A 41 -3.80 -2.22 -11.02
C GLN A 41 -2.97 -1.13 -11.74
N GLY A 42 -1.99 -1.52 -12.51
CA GLY A 42 -1.15 -0.58 -13.25
C GLY A 42 0.05 -0.03 -12.47
N TYR A 43 0.31 -0.56 -11.27
CA TYR A 43 1.47 -0.14 -10.47
C TYR A 43 2.68 -1.01 -10.85
N GLU A 44 3.62 -0.44 -11.55
CA GLU A 44 4.87 -1.11 -11.85
C GLU A 44 5.83 -0.94 -10.67
N MET A 45 5.95 -1.99 -9.88
CA MET A 45 6.84 -2.00 -8.72
C MET A 45 7.71 -3.24 -8.76
N SER A 46 9.01 -3.04 -8.81
CA SER A 46 9.98 -4.14 -8.80
C SER A 46 10.05 -4.79 -7.41
N PRO A 47 10.48 -6.06 -7.32
CA PRO A 47 10.74 -6.68 -6.01
C PRO A 47 11.72 -5.87 -5.17
N GLY A 48 12.72 -5.24 -5.80
CA GLY A 48 13.68 -4.39 -5.11
C GLY A 48 13.06 -3.17 -4.44
N SER A 49 11.88 -2.73 -4.88
CA SER A 49 11.12 -1.63 -4.27
C SER A 49 10.07 -2.14 -3.30
N LEU A 50 9.41 -3.25 -3.61
CA LEU A 50 8.32 -3.79 -2.79
C LEU A 50 8.81 -4.35 -1.45
N TYR A 51 9.87 -5.14 -1.45
CA TYR A 51 10.35 -5.78 -0.21
C TYR A 51 10.84 -4.78 0.84
N PRO A 52 11.61 -3.73 0.50
CA PRO A 52 11.94 -2.68 1.46
C PRO A 52 10.71 -1.97 2.03
N LEU A 53 9.68 -1.78 1.22
CA LEU A 53 8.42 -1.18 1.66
C LEU A 53 7.71 -2.07 2.68
N LEU A 54 7.58 -3.37 2.39
CA LEU A 54 7.00 -4.34 3.32
C LEU A 54 7.79 -4.40 4.63
N HIS A 55 9.11 -4.38 4.53
CA HIS A 55 9.99 -4.40 5.69
C HIS A 55 9.81 -3.17 6.57
N SER A 56 9.67 -1.99 5.97
CA SER A 56 9.43 -0.75 6.71
C SER A 56 8.10 -0.77 7.45
N LEU A 57 7.05 -1.33 6.84
CA LEU A 57 5.73 -1.45 7.46
C LEU A 57 5.74 -2.46 8.61
N GLU A 58 6.48 -3.55 8.45
CA GLU A 58 6.68 -4.53 9.51
C GLU A 58 7.45 -3.91 10.68
N LYS A 59 8.53 -3.19 10.40
CA LYS A 59 9.35 -2.53 11.41
C LYS A 59 8.55 -1.48 12.19
N ALA A 60 7.63 -0.79 11.55
CA ALA A 60 6.73 0.16 12.19
C ALA A 60 5.61 -0.53 12.98
N ASN A 61 5.53 -1.85 12.93
CA ASN A 61 4.50 -2.65 13.57
C ASN A 61 3.09 -2.42 12.99
N PHE A 62 3.02 -2.04 11.73
CA PHE A 62 1.77 -1.96 10.99
C PHE A 62 1.42 -3.29 10.33
N LEU A 63 2.42 -4.11 10.04
CA LEU A 63 2.28 -5.47 9.55
C LEU A 63 2.97 -6.44 10.49
N HIS A 64 2.38 -7.62 10.64
CA HIS A 64 2.97 -8.75 11.33
C HIS A 64 3.29 -9.83 10.30
N ALA A 65 4.52 -10.34 10.34
CA ALA A 65 4.95 -11.36 9.39
C ALA A 65 5.03 -12.73 10.04
N GLN A 66 4.59 -13.74 9.31
CA GLN A 66 4.72 -15.15 9.68
C GLN A 66 5.30 -15.92 8.51
N ILE A 67 6.19 -16.85 8.82
CA ILE A 67 6.71 -17.78 7.81
C ILE A 67 5.84 -19.03 7.83
N ARG A 68 5.29 -19.39 6.66
CA ARG A 68 4.51 -20.61 6.47
C ARG A 68 5.14 -21.45 5.40
N ILE A 69 5.11 -22.77 5.59
CA ILE A 69 5.63 -23.72 4.61
C ILE A 69 4.45 -24.24 3.79
N PHE A 70 4.56 -24.07 2.46
CA PHE A 70 3.57 -24.54 1.52
C PHE A 70 4.27 -25.27 0.38
N LYS A 71 3.94 -26.53 0.17
CA LYS A 71 4.55 -27.40 -0.85
C LYS A 71 6.08 -27.37 -0.79
N GLY A 72 6.64 -27.49 0.44
CA GLY A 72 8.07 -27.52 0.65
C GLY A 72 8.78 -26.17 0.53
N ARG A 73 8.04 -25.06 0.32
CA ARG A 73 8.60 -23.73 0.21
C ARG A 73 8.17 -22.87 1.39
N ALA A 74 9.13 -22.17 1.97
CA ALA A 74 8.85 -21.17 2.99
C ALA A 74 8.36 -19.88 2.33
N ARG A 75 7.24 -19.34 2.82
CA ARG A 75 6.70 -18.05 2.38
C ARG A 75 6.49 -17.16 3.59
N LYS A 76 6.86 -15.90 3.44
CA LYS A 76 6.61 -14.89 4.46
C LYS A 76 5.28 -14.22 4.16
N TYR A 77 4.32 -14.43 5.06
CA TYR A 77 2.99 -13.84 4.97
C TYR A 77 2.88 -12.65 5.91
N TYR A 78 2.21 -11.62 5.46
CA TYR A 78 2.00 -10.38 6.22
C TYR A 78 0.52 -10.22 6.51
N GLU A 79 0.23 -9.84 7.75
CA GLU A 79 -1.13 -9.53 8.22
C GLU A 79 -1.14 -8.13 8.80
N LEU A 80 -2.28 -7.45 8.68
CA LEU A 80 -2.47 -6.13 9.26
C LEU A 80 -2.58 -6.25 10.78
N THR A 81 -1.80 -5.45 11.51
CA THR A 81 -1.89 -5.39 12.97
C THR A 81 -3.00 -4.41 13.39
N PRO A 82 -3.44 -4.43 14.67
CA PRO A 82 -4.35 -3.38 15.17
C PRO A 82 -3.80 -1.98 14.98
N ARG A 83 -2.48 -1.79 15.16
CA ARG A 83 -1.81 -0.51 14.90
C ARG A 83 -1.87 -0.15 13.40
N GLY A 84 -1.69 -1.13 12.53
CA GLY A 84 -1.83 -0.96 11.10
C GLY A 84 -3.25 -0.59 10.70
N GLN A 85 -4.25 -1.19 11.33
CA GLN A 85 -5.65 -0.84 11.09
C GLN A 85 -5.94 0.61 11.47
N THR A 86 -5.44 1.06 12.62
CA THR A 86 -5.58 2.45 13.05
C THR A 86 -4.93 3.40 12.04
N CYS A 87 -3.74 3.06 11.56
CA CYS A 87 -3.05 3.83 10.53
C CYS A 87 -3.86 3.88 9.23
N LEU A 88 -4.38 2.74 8.79
CA LEU A 88 -5.19 2.64 7.58
C LEU A 88 -6.45 3.49 7.67
N ASP A 89 -7.15 3.43 8.80
CA ASP A 89 -8.36 4.22 9.03
C ASP A 89 -8.08 5.71 9.00
N ALA A 90 -6.98 6.14 9.63
CA ALA A 90 -6.56 7.55 9.62
C ALA A 90 -6.21 8.03 8.21
N LEU A 91 -5.47 7.21 7.45
CA LEU A 91 -5.11 7.54 6.06
C LEU A 91 -6.34 7.62 5.17
N ARG A 92 -7.29 6.71 5.32
CA ARG A 92 -8.54 6.75 4.56
C ARG A 92 -9.32 8.03 4.80
N LYS A 93 -9.39 8.47 6.06
CA LYS A 93 -10.06 9.71 6.42
C LYS A 93 -9.36 10.92 5.81
N ASP A 94 -8.05 11.02 5.97
CA ASP A 94 -7.28 12.16 5.48
C ASP A 94 -7.30 12.24 3.96
N ILE A 95 -7.11 11.11 3.30
CA ILE A 95 -7.12 11.04 1.83
C ILE A 95 -8.51 11.34 1.29
N GLY A 96 -9.56 10.85 1.96
CA GLY A 96 -10.94 11.14 1.58
C GLY A 96 -11.26 12.62 1.64
N GLU A 97 -10.80 13.32 2.67
CA GLU A 97 -10.96 14.76 2.79
C GLU A 97 -10.21 15.51 1.69
N ILE A 98 -8.96 15.12 1.42
CA ILE A 98 -8.16 15.74 0.36
C ILE A 98 -8.79 15.53 -1.01
N VAL A 99 -9.24 14.32 -1.30
CA VAL A 99 -9.91 14.01 -2.58
C VAL A 99 -11.15 14.89 -2.75
N ARG A 100 -11.94 15.03 -1.69
CA ARG A 100 -13.15 15.87 -1.74
C ARG A 100 -12.81 17.32 -1.99
N GLU A 101 -11.88 17.89 -1.23
CA GLU A 101 -11.55 19.31 -1.29
C GLU A 101 -10.75 19.68 -2.55
N VAL A 102 -9.74 18.88 -2.89
CA VAL A 102 -8.76 19.26 -3.92
C VAL A 102 -9.14 18.73 -5.29
N ILE A 103 -9.77 17.58 -5.35
CA ILE A 103 -10.08 16.92 -6.63
C ILE A 103 -11.55 17.12 -7.01
N LEU A 104 -12.48 16.67 -6.15
CA LEU A 104 -13.91 16.68 -6.52
C LEU A 104 -14.49 18.09 -6.56
N ASP A 105 -14.18 18.94 -5.59
CA ASP A 105 -14.68 20.31 -5.57
C ASP A 105 -14.03 21.18 -6.65
N GLY A 106 -12.85 20.79 -7.13
CA GLY A 106 -12.17 21.47 -8.22
C GLY A 106 -12.63 21.05 -9.62
N LEU A 107 -13.53 20.05 -9.74
CA LEU A 107 -14.04 19.60 -11.03
C LEU A 107 -15.21 20.49 -11.51
N PRO A 108 -15.38 20.67 -12.84
CA PRO A 108 -16.54 21.37 -13.37
C PRO A 108 -17.85 20.69 -12.96
N ASP A 109 -18.92 21.49 -12.86
CA ASP A 109 -20.26 20.97 -12.57
C ASP A 109 -20.68 19.95 -13.62
N GLY A 110 -21.29 18.85 -13.18
CA GLY A 110 -21.77 17.79 -14.06
C GLY A 110 -20.75 16.70 -14.39
N VAL A 111 -19.58 16.74 -13.76
CA VAL A 111 -18.56 15.70 -13.92
C VAL A 111 -18.69 14.65 -12.83
#